data_eae614ac766a8da34977302d110c13e5
#
_entry.id   eae614ac766a8da34977302d110c13e5
#
_cell.length_a   1.000
_cell.length_b   1.000
_cell.length_c   1.000
_cell.angle_alpha   90.00
_cell.angle_beta   90.00
_cell.angle_gamma   90.00
#
_symmetry.space_group_name_H-M   'P 1'
#
loop_
_entity.id
_entity.type
_entity.pdbx_description
1 polymer ?
#
loop_
_entity_poly.entity_id
_entity_poly.type
_entity_poly.pdbx_seq_one_letter_code
_entity_poly.pdbx_strand_id
1 'polypeptide(L)'
;MTTRRHALGLVAGSLVAATRGWAQTDAPPPAPTGPTPDALTGLDAWLEAQRVDWRVPGLAVALVKDGRVIYAKGFGFRDAAQTQSVDTDTLFRGASTTKAICAALVAMLVDEGKLAWDAPVVAYIPELRFAGGDEYRSVSLRDMLSHRTGLARHELLWYHNQTLTAPGLVERLPFLEMSAPLRARYQYNNLMYALAGLAIERVTGQNWQAFAKARLFDPLGMNRVNLSAPEMAQDANHAIGHTTRARKLLPMPLRHDPLLGLAGAVNASITEYAKWVQLQLAQGQFGGRRLISAASMAAMWEPLILTSETPRAPDFQRGHYGLGWRIDRYRDTLRVAHGGDLNGFTPRVVLLPQANAGLAIMVNHGSHPFANAVTPDLLDRLLGLPPGDNSARAIARRNVSEAAEARSPRPDTAAEKIIPGTRPSRPLAAYAGTYRHAGYGDMTVGHAAEGLTVRYNDMPATLKHRHFDVFEARTERPEHDEFNGTRLVFQGDEAGTLAGFTAALDNNVRPISFSRIA
;
A
#
# COMPACT_ATOMS: atom_id res chain seq x y z
N MET A 1 13.51 60.79 -48.33
CA MET A 1 12.06 60.78 -48.30
C MET A 1 11.62 59.66 -47.37
N THR A 2 11.16 60.09 -46.23
CA THR A 2 10.35 59.44 -45.17
C THR A 2 10.43 57.92 -44.92
N THR A 3 11.23 57.60 -43.92
CA THR A 3 11.26 56.32 -43.20
C THR A 3 10.13 56.23 -42.18
N ARG A 4 9.24 55.22 -42.28
CA ARG A 4 8.29 54.85 -41.21
C ARG A 4 8.90 53.71 -40.35
N ARG A 5 9.21 54.01 -39.12
CA ARG A 5 9.51 53.05 -38.05
C ARG A 5 8.18 52.50 -37.49
N HIS A 6 8.00 51.19 -37.52
CA HIS A 6 6.93 50.53 -36.77
C HIS A 6 7.48 50.09 -35.42
N ALA A 7 6.92 50.64 -34.36
CA ALA A 7 7.15 50.22 -33.00
C ALA A 7 6.26 48.99 -32.69
N LEU A 8 6.86 47.86 -32.39
CA LEU A 8 6.15 46.72 -31.80
C LEU A 8 6.03 46.96 -30.30
N GLY A 9 4.81 47.16 -29.81
CA GLY A 9 4.49 47.15 -28.39
C GLY A 9 4.37 45.73 -27.86
N LEU A 10 5.24 45.33 -26.97
CA LEU A 10 5.07 44.13 -26.15
C LEU A 10 3.96 44.37 -25.12
N VAL A 11 2.84 43.68 -25.28
CA VAL A 11 1.82 43.54 -24.21
C VAL A 11 2.22 42.34 -23.36
N ALA A 12 2.80 42.63 -22.19
CA ALA A 12 3.02 41.63 -21.15
C ALA A 12 1.67 41.34 -20.46
N GLY A 13 1.00 40.27 -20.88
CA GLY A 13 -0.17 39.75 -20.20
C GLY A 13 0.25 39.01 -18.93
N SER A 14 0.05 39.61 -17.77
CA SER A 14 0.20 38.96 -16.47
C SER A 14 -0.94 37.98 -16.29
N LEU A 15 -0.68 36.67 -16.47
CA LEU A 15 -1.55 35.59 -16.01
C LEU A 15 -1.46 35.55 -14.48
N VAL A 16 -2.39 36.19 -13.79
CA VAL A 16 -2.64 35.96 -12.38
C VAL A 16 -3.34 34.61 -12.25
N ALA A 17 -2.58 33.57 -11.95
CA ALA A 17 -3.12 32.31 -11.51
C ALA A 17 -3.83 32.52 -10.16
N ALA A 18 -5.15 32.51 -10.18
CA ALA A 18 -5.96 32.55 -8.97
C ALA A 18 -5.79 31.21 -8.22
N THR A 19 -4.75 31.11 -7.40
CA THR A 19 -4.68 30.10 -6.34
C THR A 19 -5.74 30.47 -5.33
N ARG A 20 -6.90 29.83 -5.37
CA ARG A 20 -7.83 29.81 -4.24
C ARG A 20 -7.12 29.08 -3.10
N GLY A 21 -6.32 29.78 -2.34
CA GLY A 21 -5.78 29.36 -1.07
C GLY A 21 -6.96 28.98 -0.17
N TRP A 22 -6.91 27.80 0.37
CA TRP A 22 -7.76 27.41 1.48
C TRP A 22 -7.38 28.32 2.64
N ALA A 23 -8.19 29.33 2.92
CA ALA A 23 -7.98 30.22 4.05
C ALA A 23 -8.03 29.35 5.33
N GLN A 24 -6.87 29.10 5.92
CA GLN A 24 -6.76 28.62 7.28
C GLN A 24 -7.25 29.75 8.20
N THR A 25 -8.34 29.50 8.91
CA THR A 25 -8.68 30.33 10.06
C THR A 25 -7.71 29.94 11.19
N ASP A 26 -6.87 30.88 11.61
CA ASP A 26 -5.91 30.74 12.72
C ASP A 26 -6.58 30.62 14.11
N ALA A 27 -7.89 30.51 14.18
CA ALA A 27 -8.61 30.28 15.42
C ALA A 27 -8.52 28.80 15.82
N PRO A 28 -8.11 28.50 17.08
CA PRO A 28 -8.20 27.14 17.59
C PRO A 28 -9.66 26.69 17.53
N PRO A 29 -9.94 25.43 17.20
CA PRO A 29 -11.30 24.91 17.18
C PRO A 29 -11.95 25.14 18.57
N PRO A 30 -13.24 25.49 18.61
CA PRO A 30 -13.94 25.71 19.88
C PRO A 30 -13.82 24.45 20.75
N ALA A 31 -13.64 24.66 22.06
CA ALA A 31 -13.58 23.57 23.02
C ALA A 31 -14.85 22.71 22.95
N PRO A 32 -14.74 21.38 22.99
CA PRO A 32 -15.88 20.49 22.82
C PRO A 32 -16.90 20.67 23.96
N THR A 33 -18.14 20.88 23.61
CA THR A 33 -19.27 20.94 24.54
C THR A 33 -19.82 19.52 24.74
N GLY A 34 -19.38 18.84 25.80
CA GLY A 34 -20.01 17.63 26.31
C GLY A 34 -19.69 16.30 25.61
N PRO A 35 -19.97 15.16 26.26
CA PRO A 35 -19.75 13.84 25.69
C PRO A 35 -20.73 13.59 24.53
N THR A 36 -20.30 12.81 23.54
CA THR A 36 -21.13 12.31 22.44
C THR A 36 -21.73 10.95 22.89
N PRO A 37 -22.84 10.92 23.65
CA PRO A 37 -23.38 9.67 24.19
C PRO A 37 -23.93 8.75 23.10
N ASP A 38 -24.51 9.32 22.03
CA ASP A 38 -25.26 8.56 21.04
C ASP A 38 -24.37 7.79 20.03
N ALA A 39 -23.18 8.29 19.72
CA ALA A 39 -22.27 7.65 18.76
C ALA A 39 -21.80 6.24 19.21
N LEU A 40 -21.73 5.99 20.51
CA LEU A 40 -21.25 4.74 21.09
C LEU A 40 -22.39 3.78 21.47
N THR A 41 -23.64 4.25 21.46
CA THR A 41 -24.79 3.43 21.84
C THR A 41 -24.91 2.22 20.91
N GLY A 42 -24.89 1.00 21.49
CA GLY A 42 -24.99 -0.26 20.76
C GLY A 42 -23.79 -0.59 19.87
N LEU A 43 -22.68 0.17 19.92
CA LEU A 43 -21.55 0.00 19.04
C LEU A 43 -20.88 -1.37 19.21
N ASP A 44 -20.72 -1.86 20.46
CA ASP A 44 -20.14 -3.18 20.74
C ASP A 44 -20.92 -4.31 20.05
N ALA A 45 -22.23 -4.32 20.27
CA ALA A 45 -23.10 -5.34 19.69
C ALA A 45 -23.11 -5.26 18.15
N TRP A 46 -23.12 -4.03 17.62
CA TRP A 46 -23.09 -3.82 16.18
C TRP A 46 -21.76 -4.28 15.56
N LEU A 47 -20.60 -3.92 16.13
CA LEU A 47 -19.28 -4.34 15.62
C LEU A 47 -19.12 -5.86 15.68
N GLU A 48 -19.56 -6.51 16.76
CA GLU A 48 -19.50 -7.96 16.86
C GLU A 48 -20.41 -8.63 15.82
N ALA A 49 -21.63 -8.13 15.64
CA ALA A 49 -22.52 -8.63 14.59
C ALA A 49 -21.89 -8.47 13.19
N GLN A 50 -21.29 -7.29 12.90
CA GLN A 50 -20.58 -7.08 11.66
C GLN A 50 -19.41 -8.05 11.49
N ARG A 51 -18.61 -8.28 12.55
CA ARG A 51 -17.50 -9.24 12.51
C ARG A 51 -17.97 -10.64 12.12
N VAL A 52 -19.03 -11.10 12.73
CA VAL A 52 -19.62 -12.43 12.47
C VAL A 52 -20.17 -12.52 11.04
N ASP A 53 -20.99 -11.55 10.64
CA ASP A 53 -21.62 -11.51 9.31
C ASP A 53 -20.58 -11.46 8.19
N TRP A 54 -19.49 -10.72 8.39
CA TRP A 54 -18.36 -10.63 7.46
C TRP A 54 -17.39 -11.82 7.55
N ARG A 55 -17.56 -12.72 8.53
CA ARG A 55 -16.66 -13.87 8.77
C ARG A 55 -15.22 -13.45 9.06
N VAL A 56 -15.03 -12.34 9.76
CA VAL A 56 -13.70 -11.84 10.15
C VAL A 56 -13.27 -12.56 11.42
N PRO A 57 -12.05 -13.16 11.47
CA PRO A 57 -11.58 -13.87 12.68
C PRO A 57 -11.46 -12.94 13.87
N GLY A 58 -10.80 -11.79 13.69
CA GLY A 58 -10.59 -10.80 14.72
C GLY A 58 -10.37 -9.41 14.17
N LEU A 59 -10.71 -8.42 14.96
CA LEU A 59 -10.50 -7.01 14.64
C LEU A 59 -10.30 -6.18 15.91
N ALA A 60 -9.69 -5.01 15.74
CA ALA A 60 -9.64 -3.99 16.77
C ALA A 60 -10.03 -2.63 16.16
N VAL A 61 -10.77 -1.82 16.91
CA VAL A 61 -11.27 -0.51 16.46
C VAL A 61 -10.97 0.54 17.51
N ALA A 62 -10.52 1.73 17.08
CA ALA A 62 -10.45 2.92 17.91
C ALA A 62 -11.16 4.08 17.23
N LEU A 63 -11.87 4.89 18.01
CA LEU A 63 -12.51 6.14 17.60
C LEU A 63 -11.91 7.28 18.43
N VAL A 64 -11.56 8.35 17.72
CA VAL A 64 -11.02 9.57 18.31
C VAL A 64 -11.97 10.72 17.97
N LYS A 65 -12.31 11.54 18.94
CA LYS A 65 -13.13 12.72 18.78
C LYS A 65 -12.62 13.82 19.70
N ASP A 66 -12.50 15.04 19.19
CA ASP A 66 -12.11 16.22 19.95
C ASP A 66 -10.83 16.03 20.80
N GLY A 67 -9.81 15.41 20.14
CA GLY A 67 -8.53 15.12 20.75
C GLY A 67 -8.51 13.96 21.76
N ARG A 68 -9.63 13.26 21.97
CA ARG A 68 -9.77 12.15 22.94
C ARG A 68 -10.06 10.84 22.23
N VAL A 69 -9.49 9.77 22.76
CA VAL A 69 -9.91 8.40 22.42
C VAL A 69 -11.25 8.15 23.13
N ILE A 70 -12.33 8.14 22.36
CA ILE A 70 -13.70 7.93 22.90
C ILE A 70 -14.11 6.45 22.89
N TYR A 71 -13.36 5.63 22.14
CA TYR A 71 -13.58 4.19 22.03
C TYR A 71 -12.30 3.47 21.62
N ALA A 72 -11.99 2.34 22.25
CA ALA A 72 -10.96 1.40 21.81
C ALA A 72 -11.34 -0.01 22.28
N LYS A 73 -11.45 -0.98 21.36
CA LYS A 73 -11.82 -2.35 21.70
C LYS A 73 -11.37 -3.36 20.65
N GLY A 74 -11.02 -4.57 21.12
CA GLY A 74 -10.80 -5.76 20.31
C GLY A 74 -12.03 -6.67 20.28
N PHE A 75 -12.19 -7.43 19.19
CA PHE A 75 -13.27 -8.37 18.98
C PHE A 75 -12.78 -9.64 18.29
N GLY A 76 -13.39 -10.77 18.62
CA GLY A 76 -13.03 -12.06 18.04
C GLY A 76 -11.66 -12.54 18.50
N PHE A 77 -10.93 -13.20 17.61
CA PHE A 77 -9.77 -13.99 17.98
C PHE A 77 -8.54 -13.63 17.15
N ARG A 78 -7.37 -13.80 17.76
CA ARG A 78 -6.07 -13.57 17.12
C ARG A 78 -5.73 -14.64 16.08
N ASP A 79 -6.31 -15.82 16.21
CA ASP A 79 -6.03 -17.01 15.38
C ASP A 79 -7.33 -17.73 14.95
N ALA A 80 -7.24 -18.55 13.91
CA ALA A 80 -8.36 -19.32 13.40
C ALA A 80 -8.84 -20.43 14.35
N ALA A 81 -8.00 -20.86 15.30
CA ALA A 81 -8.35 -21.86 16.29
C ALA A 81 -9.17 -21.28 17.45
N GLN A 82 -9.33 -19.95 17.48
CA GLN A 82 -10.12 -19.21 18.47
C GLN A 82 -9.62 -19.42 19.92
N THR A 83 -8.30 -19.59 20.08
CA THR A 83 -7.71 -19.87 21.38
C THR A 83 -7.44 -18.62 22.20
N GLN A 84 -7.23 -17.48 21.53
CA GLN A 84 -6.84 -16.23 22.17
C GLN A 84 -7.62 -15.05 21.59
N SER A 85 -8.27 -14.29 22.47
CA SER A 85 -9.06 -13.12 22.09
C SER A 85 -8.17 -11.97 21.61
N VAL A 86 -8.70 -11.17 20.71
CA VAL A 86 -8.15 -9.85 20.38
C VAL A 86 -8.48 -8.87 21.50
N ASP A 87 -7.47 -8.15 21.98
CA ASP A 87 -7.61 -7.02 22.91
C ASP A 87 -7.05 -5.72 22.31
N THR A 88 -7.03 -4.64 23.08
CA THR A 88 -6.54 -3.34 22.63
C THR A 88 -5.03 -3.27 22.43
N ASP A 89 -4.27 -4.20 23.02
CA ASP A 89 -2.82 -4.29 22.96
C ASP A 89 -2.32 -5.32 21.94
N THR A 90 -3.24 -6.08 21.34
CA THR A 90 -2.91 -7.04 20.28
C THR A 90 -2.23 -6.33 19.10
N LEU A 91 -1.06 -6.81 18.71
CA LEU A 91 -0.34 -6.30 17.54
C LEU A 91 -0.96 -6.78 16.23
N PHE A 92 -1.13 -5.87 15.30
CA PHE A 92 -1.54 -6.13 13.91
C PHE A 92 -0.52 -5.52 12.95
N ARG A 93 -0.42 -6.07 11.76
CA ARG A 93 0.34 -5.42 10.70
C ARG A 93 -0.39 -4.17 10.21
N GLY A 94 0.32 -3.03 10.24
CA GLY A 94 -0.18 -1.77 9.72
C GLY A 94 -0.16 -1.68 8.21
N ALA A 95 0.58 -2.57 7.54
CA ALA A 95 0.68 -2.59 6.09
C ALA A 95 0.89 -1.16 5.54
N SER A 96 0.21 -0.80 4.45
CA SER A 96 0.41 0.49 3.80
C SER A 96 -0.06 1.73 4.59
N THR A 97 -0.66 1.60 5.78
CA THR A 97 -0.85 2.77 6.67
C THR A 97 0.50 3.33 7.14
N THR A 98 1.58 2.54 7.08
CA THR A 98 2.98 2.95 7.28
C THR A 98 3.40 4.10 6.36
N LYS A 99 2.80 4.25 5.18
CA LYS A 99 3.16 5.30 4.21
C LYS A 99 2.92 6.70 4.76
N ALA A 100 1.85 6.89 5.51
CA ALA A 100 1.58 8.15 6.19
C ALA A 100 2.63 8.46 7.28
N ILE A 101 3.13 7.42 7.96
CA ILE A 101 4.22 7.52 8.93
C ILE A 101 5.52 7.90 8.20
N CYS A 102 5.83 7.28 7.05
CA CYS A 102 6.96 7.66 6.20
C CYS A 102 6.91 9.15 5.86
N ALA A 103 5.76 9.64 5.37
CA ALA A 103 5.59 11.05 5.03
C ALA A 103 5.80 11.97 6.24
N ALA A 104 5.35 11.56 7.44
CA ALA A 104 5.58 12.30 8.68
C ALA A 104 7.06 12.37 9.07
N LEU A 105 7.82 11.28 8.91
CA LEU A 105 9.26 11.27 9.16
C LEU A 105 10.02 12.18 8.18
N VAL A 106 9.63 12.15 6.90
CA VAL A 106 10.17 13.08 5.89
C VAL A 106 9.79 14.53 6.25
N ALA A 107 8.54 14.76 6.68
CA ALA A 107 8.05 16.08 7.11
C ALA A 107 8.90 16.68 8.23
N MET A 108 9.26 15.89 9.25
CA MET A 108 10.14 16.32 10.34
C MET A 108 11.52 16.76 9.83
N LEU A 109 12.07 16.06 8.84
CA LEU A 109 13.36 16.42 8.24
C LEU A 109 13.25 17.61 7.29
N VAL A 110 12.09 17.82 6.68
CA VAL A 110 11.81 19.06 5.91
C VAL A 110 11.70 20.25 6.85
N ASP A 111 11.02 20.11 7.99
CA ASP A 111 10.94 21.15 9.02
C ASP A 111 12.32 21.52 9.59
N GLU A 112 13.27 20.59 9.60
CA GLU A 112 14.67 20.78 9.99
C GLU A 112 15.57 21.31 8.85
N GLY A 113 15.05 21.46 7.64
CA GLY A 113 15.83 21.87 6.46
C GLY A 113 16.82 20.82 5.94
N LYS A 114 16.74 19.56 6.43
CA LYS A 114 17.60 18.45 6.00
C LYS A 114 17.11 17.77 4.73
N LEU A 115 15.81 17.79 4.49
CA LEU A 115 15.16 17.36 3.26
C LEU A 115 14.31 18.51 2.69
N ALA A 116 13.93 18.40 1.43
CA ALA A 116 12.95 19.30 0.81
C ALA A 116 11.98 18.49 -0.03
N TRP A 117 10.70 18.84 0.01
CA TRP A 117 9.66 18.12 -0.73
C TRP A 117 9.92 18.07 -2.24
N ASP A 118 10.42 19.17 -2.79
CA ASP A 118 10.51 19.40 -4.23
C ASP A 118 11.95 19.35 -4.78
N ALA A 119 12.96 19.21 -3.91
CA ALA A 119 14.33 18.99 -4.38
C ALA A 119 14.45 17.61 -5.06
N PRO A 120 15.23 17.51 -6.15
CA PRO A 120 15.50 16.22 -6.78
C PRO A 120 16.09 15.22 -5.78
N VAL A 121 15.52 14.02 -5.73
CA VAL A 121 15.95 12.98 -4.78
C VAL A 121 17.41 12.54 -4.98
N VAL A 122 17.97 12.75 -6.18
CA VAL A 122 19.40 12.55 -6.47
C VAL A 122 20.33 13.45 -5.66
N ALA A 123 19.82 14.52 -5.03
CA ALA A 123 20.58 15.30 -4.05
C ALA A 123 20.87 14.51 -2.76
N TYR A 124 20.05 13.53 -2.44
CA TYR A 124 20.15 12.68 -1.24
C TYR A 124 20.65 11.26 -1.56
N ILE A 125 20.37 10.77 -2.77
CA ILE A 125 20.80 9.48 -3.30
C ILE A 125 21.45 9.72 -4.67
N PRO A 126 22.72 10.15 -4.74
CA PRO A 126 23.36 10.58 -5.99
C PRO A 126 23.46 9.51 -7.07
N GLU A 127 23.51 8.25 -6.66
CA GLU A 127 23.56 7.07 -7.53
C GLU A 127 22.22 6.69 -8.14
N LEU A 128 21.10 7.26 -7.68
CA LEU A 128 19.75 6.91 -8.16
C LEU A 128 19.58 7.23 -9.65
N ARG A 129 19.13 6.24 -10.40
CA ARG A 129 18.78 6.36 -11.82
C ARG A 129 17.49 5.59 -12.10
N PHE A 130 16.68 6.10 -13.01
CA PHE A 130 15.48 5.44 -13.52
C PHE A 130 15.67 5.04 -14.99
N ALA A 131 14.97 4.03 -15.45
CA ALA A 131 15.02 3.57 -16.84
C ALA A 131 14.53 4.62 -17.87
N GLY A 132 13.74 5.62 -17.43
CA GLY A 132 13.18 6.66 -18.29
C GLY A 132 14.17 7.72 -18.77
N GLY A 133 15.44 7.71 -18.31
CA GLY A 133 16.46 8.66 -18.74
C GLY A 133 16.55 9.93 -17.88
N ASP A 134 17.15 10.99 -18.44
CA ASP A 134 17.55 12.18 -17.69
C ASP A 134 16.37 13.00 -17.13
N GLU A 135 15.19 12.96 -17.74
CA GLU A 135 14.01 13.67 -17.21
C GLU A 135 13.66 13.22 -15.78
N TYR A 136 13.94 11.95 -15.45
CA TYR A 136 13.67 11.37 -14.13
C TYR A 136 14.70 11.79 -13.06
N ARG A 137 15.77 12.49 -13.42
CA ARG A 137 16.68 13.13 -12.45
C ARG A 137 15.99 14.23 -11.64
N SER A 138 14.87 14.75 -12.15
CA SER A 138 14.04 15.76 -11.48
C SER A 138 13.00 15.16 -10.50
N VAL A 139 12.94 13.84 -10.36
CA VAL A 139 12.05 13.17 -9.40
C VAL A 139 12.35 13.66 -8.00
N SER A 140 11.31 14.12 -7.30
CA SER A 140 11.38 14.64 -5.94
C SER A 140 10.74 13.67 -4.93
N LEU A 141 10.96 13.92 -3.62
CA LEU A 141 10.24 13.18 -2.57
C LEU A 141 8.73 13.39 -2.69
N ARG A 142 8.26 14.58 -3.10
CA ARG A 142 6.84 14.82 -3.38
C ARG A 142 6.32 13.89 -4.47
N ASP A 143 7.07 13.67 -5.55
CA ASP A 143 6.68 12.77 -6.64
C ASP A 143 6.63 11.31 -6.18
N MET A 144 7.61 10.89 -5.39
CA MET A 144 7.71 9.53 -4.85
C MET A 144 6.56 9.22 -3.89
N LEU A 145 6.33 10.11 -2.90
CA LEU A 145 5.33 9.91 -1.86
C LEU A 145 3.89 10.13 -2.34
N SER A 146 3.69 10.79 -3.49
CA SER A 146 2.37 10.94 -4.11
C SER A 146 2.10 9.94 -5.24
N HIS A 147 3.00 8.97 -5.48
CA HIS A 147 2.82 7.93 -6.49
C HIS A 147 2.67 8.45 -7.93
N ARG A 148 3.43 9.48 -8.30
CA ARG A 148 3.38 10.09 -9.63
C ARG A 148 4.70 10.04 -10.40
N THR A 149 5.60 9.13 -10.02
CA THR A 149 6.88 8.95 -10.71
C THR A 149 6.75 8.29 -12.09
N GLY A 150 5.65 7.58 -12.35
CA GLY A 150 5.45 6.82 -13.58
C GLY A 150 6.10 5.43 -13.58
N LEU A 151 6.84 5.06 -12.53
CA LEU A 151 7.37 3.69 -12.39
C LEU A 151 6.21 2.73 -12.15
N ALA A 152 6.16 1.61 -12.89
CA ALA A 152 5.22 0.53 -12.64
C ALA A 152 5.40 -0.06 -11.24
N ARG A 153 4.45 -0.85 -10.78
CA ARG A 153 4.48 -1.37 -9.40
C ARG A 153 5.65 -2.31 -9.13
N HIS A 154 5.98 -3.16 -10.10
CA HIS A 154 7.04 -4.19 -10.01
C HIS A 154 6.96 -4.99 -8.69
N GLU A 155 5.74 -5.38 -8.28
CA GLU A 155 5.48 -6.00 -6.97
C GLU A 155 6.28 -7.29 -6.77
N LEU A 156 6.32 -8.17 -7.77
CA LEU A 156 7.04 -9.44 -7.67
C LEU A 156 8.55 -9.29 -7.49
N LEU A 157 9.11 -8.09 -7.71
CA LEU A 157 10.52 -7.82 -7.44
C LEU A 157 10.89 -8.04 -5.96
N TRP A 158 10.02 -7.64 -5.06
CA TRP A 158 10.30 -7.66 -3.62
C TRP A 158 9.51 -8.74 -2.85
N TYR A 159 8.42 -9.27 -3.42
CA TYR A 159 7.66 -10.34 -2.79
C TYR A 159 8.56 -11.55 -2.51
N HIS A 160 8.60 -12.01 -1.24
CA HIS A 160 9.45 -13.12 -0.78
C HIS A 160 10.94 -12.98 -1.11
N ASN A 161 11.42 -11.77 -1.35
CA ASN A 161 12.83 -11.50 -1.57
C ASN A 161 13.51 -11.12 -0.25
N GLN A 162 14.19 -12.09 0.37
CA GLN A 162 14.82 -11.95 1.68
C GLN A 162 16.13 -11.15 1.64
N THR A 163 16.68 -10.86 0.47
CA THR A 163 18.01 -10.26 0.30
C THR A 163 17.98 -8.87 -0.30
N LEU A 164 16.87 -8.48 -0.96
CA LEU A 164 16.77 -7.18 -1.61
C LEU A 164 16.58 -6.06 -0.58
N THR A 165 17.53 -5.14 -0.55
CA THR A 165 17.53 -3.95 0.30
C THR A 165 17.28 -2.69 -0.53
N ALA A 166 17.08 -1.53 0.13
CA ALA A 166 16.91 -0.26 -0.57
C ALA A 166 18.17 0.16 -1.40
N PRO A 167 19.41 0.01 -0.93
CA PRO A 167 20.59 0.17 -1.79
C PRO A 167 20.61 -0.77 -3.00
N GLY A 168 20.29 -2.06 -2.80
CA GLY A 168 20.21 -3.02 -3.92
C GLY A 168 19.08 -2.70 -4.91
N LEU A 169 18.00 -2.03 -4.46
CA LEU A 169 16.98 -1.51 -5.36
C LEU A 169 17.51 -0.38 -6.24
N VAL A 170 18.33 0.54 -5.71
CA VAL A 170 18.95 1.63 -6.50
C VAL A 170 19.71 1.08 -7.71
N GLU A 171 20.44 -0.03 -7.53
CA GLU A 171 21.18 -0.69 -8.61
C GLU A 171 20.26 -1.31 -9.68
N ARG A 172 19.06 -1.73 -9.31
CA ARG A 172 18.09 -2.41 -10.19
C ARG A 172 17.15 -1.48 -10.93
N LEU A 173 16.89 -0.28 -10.38
CA LEU A 173 15.95 0.69 -10.94
C LEU A 173 16.19 1.05 -12.41
N PRO A 174 17.42 1.22 -12.91
CA PRO A 174 17.68 1.51 -14.32
C PRO A 174 17.13 0.46 -15.29
N PHE A 175 16.85 -0.75 -14.81
CA PHE A 175 16.37 -1.89 -15.60
C PHE A 175 14.85 -2.15 -15.40
N LEU A 176 14.17 -1.33 -14.63
CA LEU A 176 12.73 -1.47 -14.37
C LEU A 176 11.94 -0.52 -15.28
N GLU A 177 11.14 -1.08 -16.18
CA GLU A 177 10.41 -0.34 -17.20
C GLU A 177 9.42 0.67 -16.56
N MET A 178 9.45 1.91 -17.07
CA MET A 178 8.47 2.93 -16.73
C MET A 178 7.17 2.64 -17.47
N SER A 179 6.02 2.86 -16.82
CA SER A 179 4.69 2.63 -17.42
C SER A 179 3.95 3.91 -17.77
N ALA A 180 4.48 5.08 -17.38
CA ALA A 180 3.95 6.39 -17.70
C ALA A 180 5.04 7.47 -17.60
N PRO A 181 4.87 8.63 -18.26
CA PRO A 181 5.72 9.79 -18.03
C PRO A 181 5.65 10.28 -16.58
N LEU A 182 6.70 10.96 -16.14
CA LEU A 182 6.77 11.60 -14.82
C LEU A 182 5.56 12.54 -14.62
N ARG A 183 4.89 12.43 -13.46
CA ARG A 183 3.74 13.24 -13.03
C ARG A 183 2.48 13.11 -13.89
N ALA A 184 2.44 12.22 -14.88
CA ALA A 184 1.30 12.13 -15.81
C ALA A 184 0.08 11.44 -15.19
N ARG A 185 0.28 10.45 -14.33
CA ARG A 185 -0.81 9.72 -13.69
C ARG A 185 -0.43 9.13 -12.34
N TYR A 186 -1.44 8.81 -11.57
CA TYR A 186 -1.30 8.02 -10.33
C TYR A 186 -0.85 6.59 -10.65
N GLN A 187 0.25 6.18 -10.03
CA GLN A 187 0.82 4.84 -10.18
C GLN A 187 1.33 4.36 -8.81
N TYR A 188 0.48 3.70 -8.06
CA TYR A 188 0.82 3.24 -6.70
C TYR A 188 2.09 2.39 -6.71
N ASN A 189 3.08 2.75 -5.89
CA ASN A 189 4.39 2.11 -5.91
C ASN A 189 4.99 2.00 -4.49
N ASN A 190 5.35 0.78 -4.06
CA ASN A 190 5.97 0.52 -2.77
C ASN A 190 7.46 0.85 -2.77
N LEU A 191 8.15 0.66 -3.92
CA LEU A 191 9.59 0.87 -4.06
C LEU A 191 9.99 2.31 -3.74
N MET A 192 9.14 3.28 -4.10
CA MET A 192 9.38 4.70 -3.85
C MET A 192 9.42 5.03 -2.36
N TYR A 193 8.62 4.34 -1.54
CA TYR A 193 8.64 4.50 -0.09
C TYR A 193 9.86 3.83 0.57
N ALA A 194 10.35 2.72 0.01
CA ALA A 194 11.63 2.15 0.42
C ALA A 194 12.79 3.12 0.17
N LEU A 195 12.81 3.78 -0.99
CA LEU A 195 13.81 4.80 -1.31
C LEU A 195 13.67 6.08 -0.48
N ALA A 196 12.45 6.47 -0.10
CA ALA A 196 12.26 7.57 0.86
C ALA A 196 12.86 7.21 2.23
N GLY A 197 12.76 5.95 2.66
CA GLY A 197 13.48 5.42 3.83
C GLY A 197 14.99 5.55 3.67
N LEU A 198 15.55 5.17 2.52
CA LEU A 198 16.98 5.34 2.24
C LEU A 198 17.40 6.82 2.28
N ALA A 199 16.59 7.74 1.76
CA ALA A 199 16.87 9.16 1.85
C ALA A 199 16.94 9.65 3.31
N ILE A 200 16.02 9.20 4.18
CA ILE A 200 16.07 9.46 5.63
C ILE A 200 17.41 8.95 6.21
N GLU A 201 17.80 7.71 5.91
CA GLU A 201 19.05 7.13 6.40
C GLU A 201 20.29 7.91 5.96
N ARG A 202 20.33 8.33 4.69
CA ARG A 202 21.45 9.12 4.12
C ARG A 202 21.65 10.47 4.80
N VAL A 203 20.56 11.20 5.09
CA VAL A 203 20.67 12.54 5.68
C VAL A 203 20.78 12.53 7.21
N THR A 204 20.40 11.43 7.86
CA THR A 204 20.46 11.33 9.33
C THR A 204 21.65 10.50 9.83
N GLY A 205 22.23 9.65 8.99
CA GLY A 205 23.25 8.68 9.39
C GLY A 205 22.72 7.55 10.28
N GLN A 206 21.39 7.42 10.42
CA GLN A 206 20.71 6.42 11.24
C GLN A 206 19.81 5.55 10.37
N ASN A 207 19.62 4.27 10.72
CA ASN A 207 18.59 3.49 10.08
C ASN A 207 17.20 4.08 10.36
N TRP A 208 16.27 3.93 9.42
CA TRP A 208 14.96 4.55 9.51
C TRP A 208 14.15 4.07 10.72
N GLN A 209 14.40 2.83 11.21
CA GLN A 209 13.72 2.28 12.38
C GLN A 209 14.10 3.02 13.66
N ALA A 210 15.40 3.22 13.88
CA ALA A 210 15.89 3.99 15.03
C ALA A 210 15.40 5.45 14.96
N PHE A 211 15.44 6.06 13.78
CA PHE A 211 14.92 7.40 13.56
C PHE A 211 13.43 7.50 13.86
N ALA A 212 12.61 6.59 13.34
CA ALA A 212 11.17 6.55 13.58
C ALA A 212 10.84 6.37 15.07
N LYS A 213 11.57 5.46 15.75
CA LYS A 213 11.40 5.23 17.17
C LYS A 213 11.69 6.50 17.98
N ALA A 214 12.86 7.09 17.82
CA ALA A 214 13.30 8.24 18.62
C ALA A 214 12.49 9.51 18.32
N ARG A 215 12.07 9.71 17.07
CA ARG A 215 11.48 10.99 16.64
C ARG A 215 9.96 10.99 16.61
N LEU A 216 9.33 9.83 16.48
CA LEU A 216 7.88 9.72 16.37
C LEU A 216 7.28 8.84 17.47
N PHE A 217 7.70 7.58 17.59
CA PHE A 217 7.01 6.64 18.46
C PHE A 217 7.25 6.92 19.95
N ASP A 218 8.48 7.15 20.38
CA ASP A 218 8.79 7.49 21.76
C ASP A 218 8.12 8.83 22.21
N PRO A 219 8.17 9.94 21.42
CA PRO A 219 7.45 11.17 21.76
C PRO A 219 5.93 11.03 21.85
N LEU A 220 5.33 10.07 21.10
CA LEU A 220 3.90 9.75 21.18
C LEU A 220 3.58 8.76 22.32
N GLY A 221 4.59 8.20 22.98
CA GLY A 221 4.40 7.12 23.94
C GLY A 221 3.84 5.84 23.30
N MET A 222 4.17 5.58 22.03
CA MET A 222 3.76 4.40 21.29
C MET A 222 4.69 3.22 21.64
N ASN A 223 4.37 2.50 22.70
CA ASN A 223 5.22 1.44 23.26
C ASN A 223 4.91 0.05 22.69
N ARG A 224 3.71 -0.13 22.10
CA ARG A 224 3.26 -1.38 21.47
C ARG A 224 3.39 -1.28 19.95
N VAL A 225 4.62 -0.96 19.48
CA VAL A 225 5.00 -0.85 18.07
C VAL A 225 6.26 -1.66 17.83
N ASN A 226 6.30 -2.41 16.74
CA ASN A 226 7.54 -2.96 16.18
C ASN A 226 7.60 -2.73 14.65
N LEU A 227 8.78 -2.92 14.08
CA LEU A 227 9.09 -2.45 12.73
C LEU A 227 9.52 -3.57 11.78
N SER A 228 9.30 -4.81 12.20
CA SER A 228 9.59 -5.97 11.39
C SER A 228 8.65 -7.15 11.70
N ALA A 229 8.48 -8.07 10.76
CA ALA A 229 7.72 -9.29 10.98
C ALA A 229 8.40 -10.23 12.00
N PRO A 230 9.74 -10.39 12.03
CA PRO A 230 10.40 -11.16 13.08
C PRO A 230 10.17 -10.64 14.51
N GLU A 231 10.23 -9.31 14.72
CA GLU A 231 9.90 -8.72 16.01
C GLU A 231 8.44 -8.97 16.40
N MET A 232 7.51 -8.82 15.46
CA MET A 232 6.09 -9.10 15.72
C MET A 232 5.87 -10.57 16.12
N ALA A 233 6.55 -11.51 15.46
CA ALA A 233 6.43 -12.94 15.73
C ALA A 233 6.92 -13.34 17.14
N GLN A 234 7.82 -12.55 17.74
CA GLN A 234 8.32 -12.77 19.10
C GLN A 234 7.38 -12.25 20.18
N ASP A 235 6.42 -11.40 19.86
CA ASP A 235 5.45 -10.87 20.80
C ASP A 235 4.32 -11.87 21.03
N ALA A 236 4.09 -12.25 22.28
CA ALA A 236 3.04 -13.21 22.62
C ALA A 236 1.62 -12.71 22.35
N ASN A 237 1.40 -11.39 22.25
CA ASN A 237 0.11 -10.78 21.95
C ASN A 237 0.07 -10.16 20.53
N HIS A 238 0.28 -11.00 19.51
CA HIS A 238 0.09 -10.61 18.12
C HIS A 238 -1.02 -11.41 17.46
N ALA A 239 -1.67 -10.82 16.46
CA ALA A 239 -2.65 -11.50 15.63
C ALA A 239 -1.96 -12.30 14.51
N ILE A 240 -2.53 -13.43 14.14
CA ILE A 240 -2.18 -14.19 12.94
C ILE A 240 -3.03 -13.66 11.77
N GLY A 241 -2.40 -13.37 10.64
CA GLY A 241 -3.11 -12.99 9.42
C GLY A 241 -3.83 -14.19 8.80
N HIS A 242 -4.93 -13.94 8.10
CA HIS A 242 -5.71 -14.97 7.43
C HIS A 242 -6.07 -14.57 6.01
N THR A 243 -6.37 -15.57 5.19
CA THR A 243 -7.00 -15.42 3.88
C THR A 243 -8.10 -16.46 3.73
N THR A 244 -9.00 -16.26 2.76
CA THR A 244 -10.02 -17.25 2.42
C THR A 244 -9.75 -17.79 1.03
N ARG A 245 -9.54 -19.12 0.92
CA ARG A 245 -9.39 -19.83 -0.36
C ARG A 245 -10.39 -20.99 -0.39
N ALA A 246 -11.15 -21.10 -1.49
CA ALA A 246 -12.20 -22.12 -1.62
C ALA A 246 -13.15 -22.19 -0.40
N ARG A 247 -13.55 -21.05 0.15
CA ARG A 247 -14.39 -20.88 1.34
C ARG A 247 -13.77 -21.39 2.66
N LYS A 248 -12.49 -21.74 2.68
CA LYS A 248 -11.76 -22.10 3.89
C LYS A 248 -10.92 -20.92 4.36
N LEU A 249 -10.99 -20.62 5.65
CA LEU A 249 -10.10 -19.68 6.30
C LEU A 249 -8.75 -20.36 6.51
N LEU A 250 -7.69 -19.74 6.01
CA LEU A 250 -6.32 -20.24 6.09
C LEU A 250 -5.43 -19.22 6.78
N PRO A 251 -4.54 -19.62 7.68
CA PRO A 251 -3.56 -18.73 8.27
C PRO A 251 -2.52 -18.34 7.22
N MET A 252 -2.04 -17.11 7.32
CA MET A 252 -0.96 -16.55 6.51
C MET A 252 0.30 -16.42 7.36
N PRO A 253 1.44 -17.00 6.96
CA PRO A 253 2.69 -16.83 7.70
C PRO A 253 3.12 -15.37 7.69
N LEU A 254 3.69 -14.91 8.81
CA LEU A 254 4.33 -13.60 8.89
C LEU A 254 5.57 -13.59 8.01
N ARG A 255 5.49 -12.87 6.90
CA ARG A 255 6.59 -12.74 5.95
C ARG A 255 7.45 -11.52 6.29
N HIS A 256 8.75 -11.71 6.28
CA HIS A 256 9.72 -10.64 6.34
C HIS A 256 10.13 -10.25 4.91
N ASP A 257 9.89 -9.00 4.56
CA ASP A 257 10.31 -8.41 3.28
C ASP A 257 11.20 -7.20 3.62
N PRO A 258 12.54 -7.33 3.60
CA PRO A 258 13.45 -6.27 4.03
C PRO A 258 13.26 -4.96 3.28
N LEU A 259 12.95 -5.03 1.99
CA LEU A 259 12.70 -3.86 1.15
C LEU A 259 11.40 -3.12 1.50
N LEU A 260 10.41 -3.81 2.09
CA LEU A 260 9.11 -3.20 2.34
C LEU A 260 9.22 -1.93 3.21
N GLY A 261 10.06 -1.95 4.26
CA GLY A 261 10.46 -0.79 5.05
C GLY A 261 9.29 0.16 5.34
N LEU A 262 9.51 1.44 5.08
CA LEU A 262 8.50 2.50 5.26
C LEU A 262 7.33 2.45 4.26
N ALA A 263 7.26 1.44 3.39
CA ALA A 263 6.07 1.16 2.60
C ALA A 263 5.00 0.36 3.37
N GLY A 264 5.39 -0.41 4.43
CA GLY A 264 4.43 -1.28 5.08
C GLY A 264 4.88 -2.07 6.31
N ALA A 265 6.04 -1.76 6.91
CA ALA A 265 6.64 -2.59 7.96
C ALA A 265 6.16 -2.29 9.39
N VAL A 266 5.47 -1.17 9.64
CA VAL A 266 4.98 -0.82 10.98
C VAL A 266 3.90 -1.80 11.41
N ASN A 267 4.07 -2.38 12.58
CA ASN A 267 3.09 -3.21 13.27
C ASN A 267 2.78 -2.56 14.62
N ALA A 268 1.50 -2.43 14.97
CA ALA A 268 1.13 -1.75 16.21
C ALA A 268 -0.24 -2.23 16.71
N SER A 269 -0.51 -1.93 17.99
CA SER A 269 -1.82 -2.15 18.58
C SER A 269 -2.80 -1.03 18.20
N ILE A 270 -4.08 -1.25 18.46
CA ILE A 270 -5.10 -0.24 18.15
C ILE A 270 -4.97 0.99 19.06
N THR A 271 -4.49 0.82 20.28
CA THR A 271 -4.21 1.90 21.23
C THR A 271 -3.14 2.85 20.67
N GLU A 272 -2.11 2.29 20.02
CA GLU A 272 -1.05 3.08 19.43
C GLU A 272 -1.53 3.82 18.16
N TYR A 273 -2.35 3.18 17.34
CA TYR A 273 -2.97 3.86 16.22
C TYR A 273 -3.93 4.99 16.63
N ALA A 274 -4.57 4.90 17.80
CA ALA A 274 -5.36 6.00 18.34
C ALA A 274 -4.49 7.24 18.63
N LYS A 275 -3.29 7.07 19.21
CA LYS A 275 -2.32 8.18 19.43
C LYS A 275 -1.85 8.79 18.11
N TRP A 276 -1.61 7.94 17.09
CA TRP A 276 -1.30 8.41 15.74
C TRP A 276 -2.44 9.26 15.14
N VAL A 277 -3.70 8.83 15.29
CA VAL A 277 -4.88 9.59 14.87
C VAL A 277 -4.97 10.92 15.61
N GLN A 278 -4.72 10.94 16.92
CA GLN A 278 -4.71 12.18 17.72
C GLN A 278 -3.64 13.16 17.21
N LEU A 279 -2.40 12.72 16.97
CA LEU A 279 -1.33 13.57 16.40
C LEU A 279 -1.75 14.20 15.07
N GLN A 280 -2.35 13.41 14.20
CA GLN A 280 -2.77 13.88 12.87
C GLN A 280 -3.89 14.93 13.00
N LEU A 281 -4.94 14.65 13.77
CA LEU A 281 -6.05 15.59 13.99
C LEU A 281 -5.59 16.89 14.67
N ALA A 282 -4.62 16.81 15.57
CA ALA A 282 -4.02 17.95 16.24
C ALA A 282 -2.95 18.67 15.39
N GLN A 283 -2.94 18.43 14.08
CA GLN A 283 -2.03 19.12 13.14
C GLN A 283 -0.55 19.06 13.57
N GLY A 284 -0.11 17.84 13.95
CA GLY A 284 1.28 17.58 14.32
C GLY A 284 1.65 17.93 15.76
N GLN A 285 0.68 18.21 16.64
CA GLN A 285 0.90 18.41 18.08
C GLN A 285 0.47 17.17 18.88
N PHE A 286 1.22 16.84 19.93
CA PHE A 286 0.87 15.79 20.88
C PHE A 286 1.48 16.06 22.25
N GLY A 287 0.71 15.95 23.33
CA GLY A 287 1.18 16.17 24.70
C GLY A 287 1.79 17.56 24.92
N GLY A 288 1.26 18.60 24.28
CA GLY A 288 1.79 19.96 24.35
C GLY A 288 3.05 20.21 23.50
N ARG A 289 3.55 19.21 22.78
CA ARG A 289 4.74 19.33 21.92
C ARG A 289 4.35 19.30 20.45
N ARG A 290 4.99 20.14 19.63
CA ARG A 290 4.86 20.09 18.17
C ARG A 290 5.93 19.16 17.62
N LEU A 291 5.50 18.08 16.98
CA LEU A 291 6.39 17.10 16.35
C LEU A 291 6.53 17.36 14.84
N ILE A 292 5.49 17.90 14.21
CA ILE A 292 5.46 18.23 12.77
C ILE A 292 4.86 19.64 12.66
N SER A 293 5.44 20.50 11.80
CA SER A 293 4.89 21.83 11.58
C SER A 293 3.52 21.79 10.90
N ALA A 294 2.71 22.82 11.12
CA ALA A 294 1.42 22.96 10.45
C ALA A 294 1.59 23.03 8.91
N ALA A 295 2.66 23.64 8.44
CA ALA A 295 2.97 23.73 7.01
C ALA A 295 3.24 22.35 6.41
N SER A 296 4.04 21.51 7.07
CA SER A 296 4.31 20.14 6.63
C SER A 296 3.08 19.24 6.74
N MET A 297 2.23 19.42 7.76
CA MET A 297 0.94 18.73 7.85
C MET A 297 0.03 19.09 6.66
N ALA A 298 -0.08 20.36 6.32
CA ALA A 298 -0.85 20.83 5.15
C ALA A 298 -0.29 20.24 3.84
N ALA A 299 1.04 20.23 3.66
CA ALA A 299 1.68 19.63 2.50
C ALA A 299 1.38 18.11 2.36
N MET A 300 1.32 17.39 3.48
CA MET A 300 0.97 15.94 3.45
C MET A 300 -0.45 15.71 2.97
N TRP A 301 -1.38 16.61 3.22
CA TRP A 301 -2.80 16.49 2.85
C TRP A 301 -3.18 17.25 1.58
N GLU A 302 -2.20 17.80 0.86
CA GLU A 302 -2.43 18.43 -0.44
C GLU A 302 -2.88 17.39 -1.48
N PRO A 303 -3.99 17.62 -2.23
CA PRO A 303 -4.45 16.70 -3.27
C PRO A 303 -3.57 16.83 -4.53
N LEU A 304 -2.52 16.01 -4.65
CA LEU A 304 -1.46 16.16 -5.65
C LEU A 304 -1.74 15.45 -6.98
N ILE A 305 -2.40 14.30 -6.94
CA ILE A 305 -2.68 13.50 -8.14
C ILE A 305 -4.03 12.81 -8.03
N LEU A 306 -4.84 12.85 -9.09
CA LEU A 306 -6.13 12.17 -9.15
C LEU A 306 -5.93 10.64 -9.16
N THR A 307 -6.62 9.91 -8.26
CA THR A 307 -6.49 8.46 -8.17
C THR A 307 -7.50 7.70 -9.01
N SER A 308 -8.67 8.31 -9.31
CA SER A 308 -9.73 7.74 -10.13
C SER A 308 -10.65 8.86 -10.65
N GLU A 309 -11.08 8.73 -11.90
CA GLU A 309 -12.07 9.63 -12.50
C GLU A 309 -13.48 9.45 -11.91
N THR A 310 -13.75 8.30 -11.32
CA THR A 310 -15.05 7.99 -10.71
C THR A 310 -14.95 7.90 -9.20
N PRO A 311 -15.96 8.40 -8.46
CA PRO A 311 -16.09 8.14 -7.03
C PRO A 311 -16.18 6.63 -6.75
N ARG A 312 -15.65 6.19 -5.62
CA ARG A 312 -15.67 4.76 -5.23
C ARG A 312 -17.05 4.28 -4.76
N ALA A 313 -17.91 5.20 -4.32
CA ALA A 313 -19.30 4.96 -3.89
C ALA A 313 -20.07 6.29 -3.88
N PRO A 314 -21.41 6.27 -3.82
CA PRO A 314 -22.24 7.48 -3.93
C PRO A 314 -21.92 8.58 -2.91
N ASP A 315 -21.61 8.21 -1.67
CA ASP A 315 -21.30 9.16 -0.60
C ASP A 315 -19.86 9.70 -0.64
N PHE A 316 -19.07 9.31 -1.64
CA PHE A 316 -17.68 9.73 -1.81
C PHE A 316 -17.52 10.57 -3.07
N GLN A 317 -16.70 11.61 -2.98
CA GLN A 317 -16.26 12.37 -4.15
C GLN A 317 -15.01 11.74 -4.79
N ARG A 318 -14.55 12.30 -5.93
CA ARG A 318 -13.32 11.87 -6.60
C ARG A 318 -12.14 11.97 -5.65
N GLY A 319 -11.30 10.94 -5.68
CA GLY A 319 -10.16 10.84 -4.77
C GLY A 319 -8.87 11.29 -5.41
N HIS A 320 -8.05 11.97 -4.60
CA HIS A 320 -6.66 12.30 -4.91
C HIS A 320 -5.72 11.56 -3.96
N TYR A 321 -4.44 11.65 -4.25
CA TYR A 321 -3.40 11.20 -3.34
C TYR A 321 -2.47 12.36 -3.02
N GLY A 322 -2.18 12.54 -1.73
CA GLY A 322 -1.22 13.48 -1.18
C GLY A 322 0.11 12.77 -0.87
N LEU A 323 0.76 13.13 0.24
CA LEU A 323 1.99 12.47 0.69
C LEU A 323 1.64 11.39 1.72
N GLY A 324 1.52 10.16 1.26
CA GLY A 324 1.15 9.02 2.10
C GLY A 324 -0.34 8.94 2.48
N TRP A 325 -1.19 9.77 1.90
CA TRP A 325 -2.60 9.85 2.21
C TRP A 325 -3.48 9.90 0.95
N ARG A 326 -4.63 9.23 1.02
CA ARG A 326 -5.74 9.44 0.08
C ARG A 326 -6.60 10.59 0.57
N ILE A 327 -6.92 11.51 -0.31
CA ILE A 327 -7.67 12.74 -0.02
C ILE A 327 -8.93 12.73 -0.86
N ASP A 328 -10.07 12.69 -0.23
CA ASP A 328 -11.38 12.80 -0.87
C ASP A 328 -12.40 13.46 0.09
N ARG A 329 -13.65 13.43 -0.25
CA ARG A 329 -14.73 13.86 0.64
C ARG A 329 -15.68 12.68 0.88
N TYR A 330 -16.08 12.54 2.11
CA TYR A 330 -17.21 11.71 2.51
C TYR A 330 -18.39 12.64 2.74
N ARG A 331 -19.42 12.49 1.92
CA ARG A 331 -20.47 13.52 1.81
C ARG A 331 -19.80 14.90 1.58
N ASP A 332 -20.00 15.87 2.42
CA ASP A 332 -19.40 17.20 2.30
C ASP A 332 -18.18 17.43 3.21
N THR A 333 -17.73 16.41 3.95
CA THR A 333 -16.63 16.51 4.89
C THR A 333 -15.32 16.02 4.24
N LEU A 334 -14.24 16.80 4.36
CA LEU A 334 -12.90 16.37 3.95
C LEU A 334 -12.53 15.09 4.70
N ARG A 335 -12.13 14.08 3.93
CA ARG A 335 -11.63 12.81 4.44
C ARG A 335 -10.19 12.58 4.01
N VAL A 336 -9.31 12.37 4.99
CA VAL A 336 -7.92 11.99 4.81
C VAL A 336 -7.78 10.55 5.31
N ALA A 337 -7.36 9.62 4.46
CA ALA A 337 -7.40 8.21 4.83
C ALA A 337 -6.29 7.40 4.18
N HIS A 338 -5.85 6.35 4.84
CA HIS A 338 -5.07 5.29 4.22
C HIS A 338 -5.50 3.92 4.74
N GLY A 339 -5.49 2.95 3.88
CA GLY A 339 -5.65 1.55 4.24
C GLY A 339 -4.43 0.74 3.83
N GLY A 340 -4.44 -0.51 4.17
CA GLY A 340 -3.38 -1.45 3.80
C GLY A 340 -3.93 -2.83 3.50
N ASP A 341 -3.08 -3.64 2.90
CA ASP A 341 -3.26 -5.06 2.72
C ASP A 341 -1.89 -5.71 2.69
N LEU A 342 -1.64 -6.62 3.60
CA LEU A 342 -0.36 -7.32 3.68
C LEU A 342 -0.48 -8.58 4.54
N ASN A 343 -0.10 -9.73 3.99
CA ASN A 343 0.04 -10.99 4.74
C ASN A 343 -1.16 -11.35 5.62
N GLY A 344 -2.36 -11.21 5.08
CA GLY A 344 -3.57 -11.56 5.82
C GLY A 344 -4.07 -10.48 6.78
N PHE A 345 -3.68 -9.23 6.60
CA PHE A 345 -4.15 -8.09 7.39
C PHE A 345 -4.70 -6.97 6.52
N THR A 346 -5.80 -6.35 6.95
CA THR A 346 -6.41 -5.20 6.27
C THR A 346 -6.66 -4.06 7.26
N PRO A 347 -5.64 -3.23 7.57
CA PRO A 347 -5.78 -2.05 8.41
C PRO A 347 -6.40 -0.87 7.67
N ARG A 348 -6.97 0.07 8.43
CA ARG A 348 -7.47 1.35 7.93
C ARG A 348 -7.34 2.45 8.97
N VAL A 349 -6.91 3.64 8.51
CA VAL A 349 -6.94 4.89 9.27
C VAL A 349 -7.74 5.91 8.47
N VAL A 350 -8.65 6.62 9.14
CA VAL A 350 -9.47 7.68 8.54
C VAL A 350 -9.52 8.88 9.48
N LEU A 351 -9.35 10.06 8.92
CA LEU A 351 -9.43 11.34 9.60
C LEU A 351 -10.52 12.17 8.93
N LEU A 352 -11.28 12.87 9.73
CA LEU A 352 -12.24 13.92 9.36
C LEU A 352 -11.78 15.23 10.05
N PRO A 353 -10.79 15.95 9.50
CA PRO A 353 -10.15 17.08 10.18
C PRO A 353 -11.15 18.17 10.60
N GLN A 354 -12.11 18.49 9.73
CA GLN A 354 -13.13 19.52 10.00
C GLN A 354 -14.08 19.16 11.16
N ALA A 355 -14.27 17.87 11.41
CA ALA A 355 -15.07 17.36 12.51
C ALA A 355 -14.22 17.01 13.76
N ASN A 356 -12.93 17.24 13.71
CA ASN A 356 -11.95 16.80 14.72
C ASN A 356 -12.19 15.35 15.17
N ALA A 357 -12.42 14.48 14.19
CA ALA A 357 -12.78 13.08 14.40
C ALA A 357 -11.95 12.16 13.53
N GLY A 358 -11.71 10.93 13.99
CA GLY A 358 -10.99 9.94 13.22
C GLY A 358 -11.16 8.55 13.80
N LEU A 359 -10.74 7.57 13.03
CA LEU A 359 -10.77 6.16 13.44
C LEU A 359 -9.58 5.38 12.94
N ALA A 360 -9.29 4.30 13.63
CA ALA A 360 -8.43 3.23 13.17
C ALA A 360 -9.18 1.89 13.27
N ILE A 361 -8.98 1.02 12.29
CA ILE A 361 -9.52 -0.34 12.24
C ILE A 361 -8.37 -1.27 11.87
N MET A 362 -8.19 -2.34 12.63
CA MET A 362 -7.24 -3.42 12.37
C MET A 362 -8.02 -4.72 12.18
N VAL A 363 -7.72 -5.44 11.10
CA VAL A 363 -8.41 -6.70 10.74
C VAL A 363 -7.35 -7.74 10.41
N ASN A 364 -7.45 -8.93 10.98
CA ASN A 364 -6.56 -10.05 10.70
C ASN A 364 -7.07 -10.98 9.57
N HIS A 365 -7.61 -10.35 8.52
CA HIS A 365 -7.97 -11.01 7.26
C HIS A 365 -7.53 -10.13 6.09
N GLY A 366 -6.71 -10.68 5.19
CA GLY A 366 -6.17 -9.95 4.04
C GLY A 366 -7.18 -9.78 2.91
N SER A 367 -7.01 -8.73 2.14
CA SER A 367 -7.85 -8.35 0.99
C SER A 367 -9.35 -8.34 1.30
N HIS A 368 -9.70 -8.12 2.58
CA HIS A 368 -11.05 -8.27 3.06
C HIS A 368 -11.84 -6.95 3.00
N PRO A 369 -13.06 -6.95 2.45
CA PRO A 369 -13.84 -5.72 2.26
C PRO A 369 -14.42 -5.13 3.55
N PHE A 370 -14.35 -5.82 4.68
CA PHE A 370 -14.92 -5.42 5.97
C PHE A 370 -14.61 -3.98 6.35
N ALA A 371 -13.31 -3.63 6.46
CA ALA A 371 -12.91 -2.29 6.89
C ALA A 371 -13.44 -1.19 5.97
N ASN A 372 -13.57 -1.46 4.66
CA ASN A 372 -14.20 -0.54 3.71
C ASN A 372 -15.70 -0.42 3.91
N ALA A 373 -16.38 -1.52 4.23
CA ALA A 373 -17.82 -1.60 4.35
C ALA A 373 -18.34 -0.93 5.63
N VAL A 374 -17.64 -1.14 6.77
CA VAL A 374 -18.05 -0.59 8.07
C VAL A 374 -17.62 0.87 8.27
N THR A 375 -16.60 1.33 7.55
CA THR A 375 -16.07 2.70 7.71
C THR A 375 -17.16 3.77 7.53
N PRO A 376 -17.99 3.78 6.48
CA PRO A 376 -19.02 4.81 6.32
C PRO A 376 -19.99 4.88 7.50
N ASP A 377 -20.43 3.73 8.01
CA ASP A 377 -21.36 3.67 9.13
C ASP A 377 -20.74 4.20 10.44
N LEU A 378 -19.41 3.97 10.63
CA LEU A 378 -18.66 4.56 11.73
C LEU A 378 -18.42 6.07 11.55
N LEU A 379 -18.23 6.54 10.31
CA LEU A 379 -18.11 7.97 10.03
C LEU A 379 -19.44 8.70 10.29
N ASP A 380 -20.57 8.11 9.91
CA ASP A 380 -21.90 8.67 10.22
C ASP A 380 -22.07 8.85 11.74
N ARG A 381 -21.70 7.85 12.54
CA ARG A 381 -21.73 7.93 14.02
C ARG A 381 -20.84 9.06 14.55
N LEU A 382 -19.60 9.19 14.04
CA LEU A 382 -18.66 10.24 14.43
C LEU A 382 -19.14 11.65 14.05
N LEU A 383 -19.94 11.76 12.97
CA LEU A 383 -20.55 13.01 12.50
C LEU A 383 -21.89 13.31 13.17
N GLY A 384 -22.41 12.41 14.03
CA GLY A 384 -23.73 12.54 14.64
C GLY A 384 -24.88 12.41 13.63
N LEU A 385 -24.63 11.72 12.52
CA LEU A 385 -25.63 11.44 11.50
C LEU A 385 -26.42 10.17 11.86
N PRO A 386 -27.64 10.01 11.33
CA PRO A 386 -28.37 8.76 11.47
C PRO A 386 -27.51 7.57 11.02
N PRO A 387 -27.56 6.43 11.73
CA PRO A 387 -26.80 5.24 11.35
C PRO A 387 -27.08 4.84 9.91
N GLY A 388 -26.02 4.70 9.12
CA GLY A 388 -26.10 4.16 7.77
C GLY A 388 -26.33 2.64 7.76
N ASP A 389 -26.56 2.11 6.59
CA ASP A 389 -26.71 0.67 6.33
C ASP A 389 -25.69 0.17 5.28
N ASN A 390 -24.57 0.88 5.16
CA ASN A 390 -23.56 0.62 4.12
C ASN A 390 -22.98 -0.79 4.21
N SER A 391 -22.67 -1.25 5.43
CA SER A 391 -22.20 -2.59 5.68
C SER A 391 -23.27 -3.63 5.35
N ALA A 392 -24.51 -3.44 5.77
CA ALA A 392 -25.62 -4.36 5.49
C ALA A 392 -25.88 -4.49 3.97
N ARG A 393 -25.87 -3.37 3.23
CA ARG A 393 -25.98 -3.37 1.75
C ARG A 393 -24.80 -4.11 1.08
N ALA A 394 -23.60 -3.95 1.62
CA ALA A 394 -22.42 -4.63 1.08
C ALA A 394 -22.49 -6.15 1.34
N ILE A 395 -22.94 -6.59 2.51
CA ILE A 395 -23.22 -7.99 2.83
C ILE A 395 -24.25 -8.58 1.89
N ALA A 396 -25.37 -7.88 1.66
CA ALA A 396 -26.41 -8.32 0.74
C ALA A 396 -25.87 -8.53 -0.68
N ARG A 397 -25.07 -7.58 -1.20
CA ARG A 397 -24.40 -7.73 -2.51
C ARG A 397 -23.46 -8.92 -2.55
N ARG A 398 -22.64 -9.13 -1.51
CA ARG A 398 -21.74 -10.28 -1.40
C ARG A 398 -22.53 -11.58 -1.45
N ASN A 399 -23.59 -11.72 -0.68
CA ASN A 399 -24.41 -12.94 -0.62
C ASN A 399 -25.05 -13.24 -1.98
N VAL A 400 -25.49 -12.22 -2.72
CA VAL A 400 -26.00 -12.38 -4.10
C VAL A 400 -24.90 -12.88 -5.04
N SER A 401 -23.70 -12.31 -4.96
CA SER A 401 -22.55 -12.73 -5.77
C SER A 401 -22.13 -14.17 -5.45
N GLU A 402 -22.02 -14.55 -4.17
CA GLU A 402 -21.70 -15.90 -3.75
C GLU A 402 -22.74 -16.94 -4.22
N ALA A 403 -24.02 -16.56 -4.18
CA ALA A 403 -25.09 -17.42 -4.67
C ALA A 403 -25.07 -17.58 -6.21
N ALA A 404 -24.72 -16.51 -6.94
CA ALA A 404 -24.55 -16.56 -8.39
C ALA A 404 -23.36 -17.44 -8.79
N GLU A 405 -22.22 -17.29 -8.13
CA GLU A 405 -21.04 -18.13 -8.35
C GLU A 405 -21.27 -19.61 -8.03
N ALA A 406 -22.07 -19.89 -7.00
CA ALA A 406 -22.43 -21.27 -6.66
C ALA A 406 -23.31 -21.93 -7.74
N ARG A 407 -24.16 -21.13 -8.43
CA ARG A 407 -25.04 -21.63 -9.52
C ARG A 407 -24.31 -21.75 -10.84
N SER A 408 -23.35 -20.89 -11.11
CA SER A 408 -22.56 -20.84 -12.34
C SER A 408 -21.13 -20.44 -11.98
N PRO A 409 -20.28 -21.43 -11.62
CA PRO A 409 -18.86 -21.16 -11.36
C PRO A 409 -18.25 -20.45 -12.56
N ARG A 410 -17.52 -19.36 -12.30
CA ARG A 410 -16.80 -18.68 -13.38
C ARG A 410 -15.87 -19.68 -14.07
N PRO A 411 -15.91 -19.78 -15.40
CA PRO A 411 -14.92 -20.57 -16.13
C PRO A 411 -13.53 -20.11 -15.71
N ASP A 412 -12.59 -21.04 -15.57
CA ASP A 412 -11.17 -20.66 -15.45
C ASP A 412 -10.78 -19.92 -16.73
N THR A 413 -10.81 -18.59 -16.69
CA THR A 413 -10.46 -17.73 -17.85
C THR A 413 -9.03 -17.99 -18.32
N ALA A 414 -8.19 -18.60 -17.48
CA ALA A 414 -6.88 -19.11 -17.86
C ALA A 414 -6.96 -20.35 -18.75
N ALA A 415 -8.05 -21.13 -18.69
CA ALA A 415 -8.25 -22.30 -19.56
C ALA A 415 -8.55 -21.92 -21.02
N GLU A 416 -9.14 -20.75 -21.26
CA GLU A 416 -9.64 -20.34 -22.59
C GLU A 416 -8.57 -20.16 -23.69
N LYS A 417 -7.27 -20.20 -23.35
CA LYS A 417 -6.17 -20.01 -24.33
C LYS A 417 -5.20 -21.20 -24.40
N ILE A 418 -5.63 -22.40 -24.02
CA ILE A 418 -4.84 -23.60 -24.24
C ILE A 418 -5.09 -24.10 -25.65
N ILE A 419 -4.02 -24.30 -26.43
CA ILE A 419 -4.10 -24.95 -27.74
C ILE A 419 -3.93 -26.43 -27.53
N PRO A 420 -4.99 -27.24 -27.69
CA PRO A 420 -4.93 -28.67 -27.39
C PRO A 420 -4.01 -29.41 -28.38
N GLY A 421 -3.48 -30.56 -27.96
CA GLY A 421 -2.67 -31.46 -28.81
C GLY A 421 -1.24 -30.96 -29.08
N THR A 422 -0.84 -29.81 -28.53
CA THR A 422 0.54 -29.30 -28.67
C THR A 422 1.48 -29.95 -27.64
N ARG A 423 2.76 -29.98 -27.96
CA ARG A 423 3.84 -30.46 -27.07
C ARG A 423 4.95 -29.41 -26.98
N PRO A 424 5.75 -29.43 -25.90
CA PRO A 424 6.99 -28.67 -25.86
C PRO A 424 7.91 -29.02 -27.04
N SER A 425 8.59 -28.03 -27.60
CA SER A 425 9.50 -28.25 -28.74
C SER A 425 10.76 -29.02 -28.38
N ARG A 426 11.03 -29.16 -27.08
CA ARG A 426 12.24 -29.81 -26.53
C ARG A 426 11.89 -30.78 -25.40
N PRO A 427 12.78 -31.75 -25.08
CA PRO A 427 12.68 -32.51 -23.84
C PRO A 427 12.62 -31.59 -22.62
N LEU A 428 11.83 -31.92 -21.60
CA LEU A 428 11.63 -31.05 -20.43
C LEU A 428 12.95 -30.67 -19.75
N ALA A 429 13.92 -31.59 -19.67
CA ALA A 429 15.22 -31.31 -19.10
C ALA A 429 15.97 -30.14 -19.78
N ALA A 430 15.68 -29.84 -21.05
CA ALA A 430 16.33 -28.77 -21.78
C ALA A 430 15.91 -27.37 -21.29
N TYR A 431 14.74 -27.24 -20.63
CA TYR A 431 14.25 -25.98 -20.06
C TYR A 431 14.86 -25.69 -18.69
N ALA A 432 15.47 -26.67 -18.02
CA ALA A 432 16.12 -26.46 -16.73
C ALA A 432 17.34 -25.55 -16.87
N GLY A 433 17.53 -24.64 -15.90
CA GLY A 433 18.62 -23.71 -15.87
C GLY A 433 18.30 -22.47 -15.04
N THR A 434 19.26 -21.56 -14.97
CA THR A 434 19.10 -20.26 -14.32
C THR A 434 18.93 -19.17 -15.39
N TYR A 435 17.95 -18.31 -15.16
CA TYR A 435 17.57 -17.24 -16.07
C TYR A 435 17.60 -15.91 -15.33
N ARG A 436 18.22 -14.91 -15.92
CA ARG A 436 18.50 -13.61 -15.28
C ARG A 436 17.86 -12.45 -16.01
N HIS A 437 17.29 -11.52 -15.24
CA HIS A 437 16.99 -10.15 -15.68
C HIS A 437 17.68 -9.16 -14.73
N ALA A 438 18.34 -8.13 -15.27
CA ALA A 438 19.15 -7.19 -14.48
C ALA A 438 18.36 -6.49 -13.35
N GLY A 439 17.07 -6.15 -13.59
CA GLY A 439 16.20 -5.57 -12.59
C GLY A 439 15.58 -6.61 -11.65
N TYR A 440 15.07 -7.72 -12.18
CA TYR A 440 14.31 -8.71 -11.40
C TYR A 440 15.19 -9.78 -10.72
N GLY A 441 16.46 -9.91 -11.10
CA GLY A 441 17.36 -10.95 -10.59
C GLY A 441 17.13 -12.29 -11.26
N ASP A 442 17.37 -13.38 -10.54
CA ASP A 442 17.40 -14.73 -11.05
C ASP A 442 16.08 -15.47 -10.84
N MET A 443 15.70 -16.27 -11.84
CA MET A 443 14.66 -17.26 -11.78
C MET A 443 15.24 -18.61 -12.17
N THR A 444 15.07 -19.63 -11.32
CA THR A 444 15.62 -20.97 -11.56
C THR A 444 14.51 -21.92 -11.98
N VAL A 445 14.69 -22.57 -13.12
CA VAL A 445 13.83 -23.67 -13.60
C VAL A 445 14.52 -24.98 -13.33
N GLY A 446 13.85 -25.88 -12.61
CA GLY A 446 14.32 -27.22 -12.30
C GLY A 446 13.56 -28.26 -13.12
N HIS A 447 14.13 -29.47 -13.24
CA HIS A 447 13.47 -30.65 -13.79
C HIS A 447 13.49 -31.77 -12.74
N ALA A 448 12.31 -32.25 -12.36
CA ALA A 448 12.12 -33.34 -11.41
C ALA A 448 11.32 -34.49 -12.09
N ALA A 449 11.18 -35.61 -11.41
CA ALA A 449 10.40 -36.75 -11.92
C ALA A 449 8.95 -36.39 -12.30
N GLU A 450 8.37 -35.41 -11.59
CA GLU A 450 6.97 -34.96 -11.77
C GLU A 450 6.82 -33.85 -12.82
N GLY A 451 7.93 -33.38 -13.44
CA GLY A 451 7.94 -32.33 -14.45
C GLY A 451 8.83 -31.15 -14.11
N LEU A 452 8.53 -30.01 -14.72
CA LEU A 452 9.28 -28.77 -14.47
C LEU A 452 8.83 -28.09 -13.19
N THR A 453 9.79 -27.48 -12.50
CA THR A 453 9.58 -26.60 -11.35
C THR A 453 10.19 -25.23 -11.64
N VAL A 454 9.75 -24.22 -10.91
CA VAL A 454 10.33 -22.88 -10.95
C VAL A 454 10.47 -22.34 -9.53
N ARG A 455 11.54 -21.60 -9.29
CA ARG A 455 11.73 -20.80 -8.08
C ARG A 455 12.05 -19.36 -8.48
N TYR A 456 11.25 -18.44 -7.97
CA TYR A 456 11.51 -17.01 -8.06
C TYR A 456 11.45 -16.38 -6.66
N ASN A 457 12.53 -15.73 -6.24
CA ASN A 457 12.74 -15.40 -4.82
C ASN A 457 12.54 -16.67 -3.96
N ASP A 458 11.80 -16.56 -2.83
CA ASP A 458 11.42 -17.73 -2.03
C ASP A 458 10.04 -18.33 -2.41
N MET A 459 9.60 -18.15 -3.64
CA MET A 459 8.34 -18.68 -4.16
C MET A 459 8.59 -19.88 -5.08
N PRO A 460 8.62 -21.13 -4.56
CA PRO A 460 8.63 -22.32 -5.39
C PRO A 460 7.25 -22.60 -5.99
N ALA A 461 7.23 -23.05 -7.23
CA ALA A 461 6.02 -23.50 -7.92
C ALA A 461 6.34 -24.64 -8.89
N THR A 462 5.32 -25.43 -9.26
CA THR A 462 5.40 -26.33 -10.40
C THR A 462 5.10 -25.58 -11.69
N LEU A 463 5.70 -26.01 -12.81
CA LEU A 463 5.42 -25.48 -14.14
C LEU A 463 4.52 -26.43 -14.92
N LYS A 464 3.24 -26.08 -15.04
CA LYS A 464 2.27 -26.84 -15.82
C LYS A 464 2.34 -26.45 -17.29
N HIS A 465 2.56 -27.43 -18.18
CA HIS A 465 2.52 -27.20 -19.64
C HIS A 465 1.14 -26.72 -20.08
N ARG A 466 1.11 -25.69 -20.93
CA ARG A 466 -0.12 -25.16 -21.53
C ARG A 466 -0.23 -25.48 -23.02
N HIS A 467 0.70 -24.97 -23.81
CA HIS A 467 0.81 -25.23 -25.25
C HIS A 467 2.20 -24.82 -25.74
N PHE A 468 2.75 -25.51 -26.76
CA PHE A 468 4.10 -25.25 -27.30
C PHE A 468 5.12 -25.11 -26.15
N ASP A 469 5.89 -24.04 -26.14
CA ASP A 469 6.91 -23.74 -25.11
C ASP A 469 6.38 -22.77 -24.02
N VAL A 470 5.07 -22.78 -23.76
CA VAL A 470 4.42 -21.99 -22.72
C VAL A 470 4.09 -22.87 -21.52
N PHE A 471 4.63 -22.47 -20.38
CA PHE A 471 4.39 -23.11 -19.09
C PHE A 471 3.81 -22.10 -18.10
N GLU A 472 3.06 -22.58 -17.12
CA GLU A 472 2.39 -21.75 -16.12
C GLU A 472 2.77 -22.20 -14.73
N ALA A 473 3.22 -21.25 -13.89
CA ALA A 473 3.54 -21.47 -12.48
C ALA A 473 2.26 -21.79 -11.70
N ARG A 474 2.29 -22.86 -10.91
CA ARG A 474 1.20 -23.32 -10.05
C ARG A 474 1.70 -23.57 -8.64
N THR A 475 1.02 -22.99 -7.68
CA THR A 475 1.27 -23.19 -6.26
C THR A 475 -0.04 -23.33 -5.50
N GLU A 476 -0.02 -24.17 -4.47
CA GLU A 476 -1.15 -24.30 -3.53
C GLU A 476 -0.98 -23.45 -2.28
N ARG A 477 0.17 -22.81 -2.11
CA ARG A 477 0.45 -21.95 -0.97
C ARG A 477 -0.22 -20.59 -1.14
N PRO A 478 -1.14 -20.21 -0.26
CA PRO A 478 -1.85 -18.93 -0.40
C PRO A 478 -0.91 -17.72 -0.30
N GLU A 479 0.20 -17.85 0.43
CA GLU A 479 1.22 -16.81 0.53
C GLU A 479 2.00 -16.56 -0.76
N HIS A 480 1.87 -17.44 -1.76
CA HIS A 480 2.51 -17.32 -3.07
C HIS A 480 1.51 -17.04 -4.20
N ASP A 481 0.28 -16.67 -3.87
CA ASP A 481 -0.78 -16.45 -4.88
C ASP A 481 -0.42 -15.37 -5.90
N GLU A 482 0.44 -14.41 -5.57
CA GLU A 482 0.92 -13.39 -6.51
C GLU A 482 1.75 -13.96 -7.66
N PHE A 483 2.43 -15.10 -7.44
CA PHE A 483 3.20 -15.79 -8.47
C PHE A 483 2.38 -16.87 -9.19
N ASN A 484 1.27 -17.31 -8.60
CA ASN A 484 0.39 -18.33 -9.17
C ASN A 484 -0.24 -17.85 -10.49
N GLY A 485 -0.21 -18.69 -11.52
CA GLY A 485 -0.73 -18.33 -12.86
C GLY A 485 0.27 -17.54 -13.73
N THR A 486 1.45 -17.22 -13.23
CA THR A 486 2.50 -16.58 -14.05
C THR A 486 2.91 -17.50 -15.19
N ARG A 487 2.90 -16.98 -16.42
CA ARG A 487 3.27 -17.73 -17.63
C ARG A 487 4.70 -17.41 -18.01
N LEU A 488 5.48 -18.48 -18.25
CA LEU A 488 6.80 -18.44 -18.83
C LEU A 488 6.70 -18.87 -20.28
N VAL A 489 7.04 -17.98 -21.22
CA VAL A 489 7.04 -18.23 -22.65
C VAL A 489 8.49 -18.38 -23.08
N PHE A 490 8.94 -19.62 -23.23
CA PHE A 490 10.32 -19.91 -23.58
C PHE A 490 10.61 -19.63 -25.05
N GLN A 491 11.83 -19.17 -25.35
CA GLN A 491 12.25 -18.73 -26.68
C GLN A 491 13.65 -19.27 -27.00
N GLY A 492 13.86 -19.66 -28.24
CA GLY A 492 15.17 -20.01 -28.79
C GLY A 492 15.85 -18.82 -29.46
N ASP A 493 17.16 -18.92 -29.63
CA ASP A 493 17.94 -18.06 -30.51
C ASP A 493 17.83 -18.51 -31.98
N GLU A 494 18.54 -17.81 -32.88
CA GLU A 494 18.57 -18.12 -34.33
C GLU A 494 19.15 -19.52 -34.62
N ALA A 495 20.01 -20.04 -33.77
CA ALA A 495 20.57 -21.39 -33.86
C ALA A 495 19.64 -22.48 -33.31
N GLY A 496 18.47 -22.06 -32.79
CA GLY A 496 17.51 -22.96 -32.17
C GLY A 496 17.90 -23.39 -30.74
N THR A 497 18.90 -22.77 -30.11
CA THR A 497 19.25 -23.02 -28.71
C THR A 497 18.31 -22.24 -27.80
N LEU A 498 17.96 -22.82 -26.64
CA LEU A 498 17.09 -22.14 -25.68
C LEU A 498 17.81 -20.92 -25.07
N ALA A 499 17.38 -19.71 -25.45
CA ALA A 499 18.02 -18.46 -25.05
C ALA A 499 17.44 -17.85 -23.78
N GLY A 500 16.15 -18.09 -23.49
CA GLY A 500 15.48 -17.49 -22.35
C GLY A 500 13.96 -17.69 -22.36
N PHE A 501 13.27 -16.86 -21.59
CA PHE A 501 11.82 -16.77 -21.59
C PHE A 501 11.34 -15.35 -21.30
N THR A 502 10.10 -15.05 -21.64
CA THR A 502 9.39 -13.87 -21.15
C THR A 502 8.33 -14.25 -20.11
N ALA A 503 8.13 -13.40 -19.10
CA ALA A 503 7.10 -13.57 -18.08
C ALA A 503 6.38 -12.24 -17.79
N ALA A 504 5.04 -12.27 -17.71
CA ALA A 504 4.23 -11.10 -17.34
C ALA A 504 4.18 -10.98 -15.81
N LEU A 505 5.19 -10.34 -15.22
CA LEU A 505 5.32 -10.15 -13.77
C LEU A 505 4.68 -8.84 -13.29
N ASP A 506 4.34 -7.94 -14.19
CA ASP A 506 3.57 -6.71 -13.94
C ASP A 506 2.72 -6.41 -15.18
N ASN A 507 1.43 -6.20 -14.96
CA ASN A 507 0.47 -5.98 -16.07
C ASN A 507 0.55 -4.57 -16.68
N ASN A 508 1.35 -3.67 -16.12
CA ASN A 508 1.49 -2.29 -16.60
C ASN A 508 2.71 -2.08 -17.50
N VAL A 509 3.53 -3.11 -17.68
CA VAL A 509 4.71 -3.09 -18.54
C VAL A 509 4.70 -4.30 -19.48
N ARG A 510 5.60 -4.30 -20.45
CA ARG A 510 5.79 -5.45 -21.34
C ARG A 510 6.23 -6.69 -20.53
N PRO A 511 5.96 -7.91 -21.04
CA PRO A 511 6.50 -9.11 -20.41
C PRO A 511 8.02 -9.02 -20.23
N ILE A 512 8.48 -9.35 -19.03
CA ILE A 512 9.88 -9.24 -18.63
C ILE A 512 10.68 -10.37 -19.28
N SER A 513 11.78 -10.03 -19.95
CA SER A 513 12.65 -11.01 -20.64
C SER A 513 13.80 -11.46 -19.73
N PHE A 514 13.86 -12.75 -19.48
CA PHE A 514 14.94 -13.41 -18.74
C PHE A 514 15.84 -14.16 -19.70
N SER A 515 17.14 -13.87 -19.68
CA SER A 515 18.15 -14.57 -20.48
C SER A 515 18.75 -15.74 -19.71
N ARG A 516 18.94 -16.87 -20.37
CA ARG A 516 19.59 -18.04 -19.78
C ARG A 516 21.06 -17.75 -19.49
N ILE A 517 21.54 -18.09 -18.30
CA ILE A 517 22.93 -17.88 -17.88
C ILE A 517 23.61 -19.18 -17.46
N ALA A 518 22.89 -20.21 -17.11
CA ALA A 518 23.40 -21.55 -16.75
C ALA A 518 22.30 -22.61 -16.97
#